data_7c2f1d8334cfc25582290a0cc8d9f8ef
#
_entry.id   7c2f1d8334cfc25582290a0cc8d9f8ef
#
_cell.length_a   1.000
_cell.length_b   1.000
_cell.length_c   1.000
_cell.angle_alpha   90.00
_cell.angle_beta   90.00
_cell.angle_gamma   90.00
#
_symmetry.space_group_name_H-M   'P 1'
#
loop_
_entity.id
_entity.type
_entity.pdbx_description
1 polymer ?
#
loop_
_entity_poly.entity_id
_entity_poly.type
_entity_poly.pdbx_seq_one_letter_code
_entity_poly.pdbx_strand_id
1 'polypeptide(L)'
;MNTPSLKVPATISTSEFLIKLLQISWRLPSMVFTVAKGLRSIGGNRTNSWGLELEKSARRYPDRPAVKSPDGSLTYRELNERANRFAHFLITKGVVRGDVVTLCFENRPELLAAYCGCSKVGAIASLINTNQRGESLIHSFNLNRGKVVIIGEECYEFFSEARSGIDLSRSTLCLVRDSGAISPKDITDITSELACKSIENPSTTPSVMLKDPVAYVYTSGTTGGLPKAAVIINKRAVSAMFWFGKVVMPVKPTDTIYIPLPFFHTNAITVGWPPALYSGAAVALRRKFSASKFLDDVRQFRATHFVYVGEVCRYLMAVPAKPDDHQTTLKYIVGNGLRPDIWMAFKKRFGIKKIYEFYGAAEGVGVFTNLFNIDYSVGTSVTPFALVAYDSENEVP
;
A
#
# COMPACT_ATOMS: atom_id res chain seq x y z
N MET A 1 -33.04 -9.82 18.86
CA MET A 1 -33.00 -8.40 19.17
C MET A 1 -33.02 -7.65 17.83
N ASN A 2 -34.14 -6.99 17.50
CA ASN A 2 -34.26 -6.18 16.26
C ASN A 2 -33.37 -4.96 16.39
N THR A 3 -32.22 -4.99 15.73
CA THR A 3 -31.43 -3.77 15.51
C THR A 3 -32.28 -2.80 14.67
N PRO A 4 -32.53 -1.57 15.12
CA PRO A 4 -33.26 -0.60 14.32
C PRO A 4 -32.49 -0.42 12.99
N SER A 5 -33.17 -0.60 11.88
CA SER A 5 -32.61 -0.37 10.56
C SER A 5 -32.12 1.07 10.50
N LEU A 6 -30.81 1.28 10.44
CA LEU A 6 -30.24 2.60 10.23
C LEU A 6 -30.76 3.11 8.89
N LYS A 7 -31.63 4.13 8.90
CA LYS A 7 -32.04 4.82 7.67
C LYS A 7 -30.85 5.65 7.19
N VAL A 8 -29.97 5.03 6.41
CA VAL A 8 -28.95 5.78 5.65
C VAL A 8 -29.69 6.64 4.63
N PRO A 9 -29.44 7.95 4.57
CA PRO A 9 -30.08 8.78 3.56
C PRO A 9 -29.73 8.26 2.17
N ALA A 10 -30.71 7.90 1.38
CA ALA A 10 -30.51 7.47 -0.01
C ALA A 10 -30.05 8.62 -0.92
N THR A 11 -30.27 9.86 -0.49
CA THR A 11 -29.94 11.07 -1.25
C THR A 11 -29.38 12.14 -0.32
N ILE A 12 -28.54 12.99 -0.87
CA ILE A 12 -28.05 14.22 -0.23
C ILE A 12 -28.89 15.39 -0.74
N SER A 13 -29.23 16.34 0.11
CA SER A 13 -29.93 17.53 -0.32
C SER A 13 -29.07 18.43 -1.21
N THR A 14 -29.69 19.16 -2.14
CA THR A 14 -28.96 20.11 -3.01
C THR A 14 -28.21 21.15 -2.18
N SER A 15 -28.77 21.63 -1.08
CA SER A 15 -28.11 22.58 -0.19
C SER A 15 -26.89 22.01 0.48
N GLU A 16 -26.96 20.77 0.97
CA GLU A 16 -25.81 20.08 1.57
C GLU A 16 -24.72 19.86 0.53
N PHE A 17 -25.07 19.42 -0.68
CA PHE A 17 -24.10 19.26 -1.77
C PHE A 17 -23.41 20.58 -2.13
N LEU A 18 -24.15 21.68 -2.23
CA LEU A 18 -23.58 23.00 -2.50
C LEU A 18 -22.65 23.48 -1.38
N ILE A 19 -22.99 23.23 -0.11
CA ILE A 19 -22.10 23.52 1.02
C ILE A 19 -20.81 22.73 0.90
N LYS A 20 -20.89 21.42 0.60
CA LYS A 20 -19.70 20.58 0.39
C LYS A 20 -18.86 21.06 -0.79
N LEU A 21 -19.50 21.46 -1.89
CA LEU A 21 -18.82 22.03 -3.05
C LEU A 21 -18.07 23.32 -2.70
N LEU A 22 -18.72 24.24 -1.97
CA LEU A 22 -18.10 25.46 -1.47
C LEU A 22 -16.91 25.17 -0.55
N GLN A 23 -17.00 24.16 0.32
CA GLN A 23 -15.91 23.77 1.22
C GLN A 23 -14.65 23.30 0.49
N ILE A 24 -14.74 22.80 -0.74
CA ILE A 24 -13.59 22.39 -1.53
C ILE A 24 -13.24 23.38 -2.65
N SER A 25 -14.09 24.37 -2.93
CA SER A 25 -13.94 25.28 -4.07
C SER A 25 -12.57 26.00 -4.08
N TRP A 26 -12.08 26.43 -2.91
CA TRP A 26 -10.77 27.05 -2.76
C TRP A 26 -9.61 26.13 -3.15
N ARG A 27 -9.80 24.80 -3.13
CA ARG A 27 -8.81 23.78 -3.54
C ARG A 27 -8.91 23.46 -5.03
N LEU A 28 -10.04 23.74 -5.69
CA LEU A 28 -10.27 23.36 -7.09
C LEU A 28 -9.16 23.83 -8.02
N PRO A 29 -8.68 25.10 -7.98
CA PRO A 29 -7.59 25.53 -8.85
C PRO A 29 -6.32 24.71 -8.65
N SER A 30 -5.94 24.44 -7.41
CA SER A 30 -4.76 23.63 -7.10
C SER A 30 -4.95 22.14 -7.46
N MET A 31 -6.17 21.63 -7.33
CA MET A 31 -6.52 20.26 -7.76
C MET A 31 -6.45 20.13 -9.28
N VAL A 32 -7.05 21.05 -10.04
CA VAL A 32 -7.00 21.07 -11.50
C VAL A 32 -5.55 21.16 -11.98
N PHE A 33 -4.76 22.09 -11.43
CA PHE A 33 -3.34 22.18 -11.74
C PHE A 33 -2.57 20.89 -11.43
N THR A 34 -2.84 20.28 -10.28
CA THR A 34 -2.21 19.01 -9.88
C THR A 34 -2.60 17.88 -10.81
N VAL A 35 -3.88 17.75 -11.15
CA VAL A 35 -4.37 16.75 -12.10
C VAL A 35 -3.73 16.96 -13.47
N ALA A 36 -3.74 18.20 -13.99
CA ALA A 36 -3.12 18.51 -15.29
C ALA A 36 -1.61 18.19 -15.31
N LYS A 37 -0.89 18.54 -14.24
CA LYS A 37 0.52 18.17 -14.07
C LYS A 37 0.70 16.66 -13.98
N GLY A 38 -0.15 15.97 -13.21
CA GLY A 38 -0.17 14.53 -13.07
C GLY A 38 -0.38 13.84 -14.42
N LEU A 39 -1.41 14.23 -15.17
CA LEU A 39 -1.71 13.69 -16.50
C LEU A 39 -0.56 13.90 -17.48
N ARG A 40 0.08 15.08 -17.45
CA ARG A 40 1.28 15.33 -18.25
C ARG A 40 2.44 14.43 -17.85
N SER A 41 2.60 14.14 -16.56
CA SER A 41 3.71 13.32 -16.05
C SER A 41 3.55 11.82 -16.30
N ILE A 42 2.33 11.34 -16.53
CA ILE A 42 2.00 9.91 -16.75
C ILE A 42 1.62 9.58 -18.19
N GLY A 43 1.66 10.56 -19.10
CA GLY A 43 1.35 10.39 -20.52
C GLY A 43 2.55 9.89 -21.33
N GLY A 44 2.28 9.13 -22.39
CA GLY A 44 3.28 8.67 -23.34
C GLY A 44 4.29 7.64 -22.80
N ASN A 45 5.38 7.46 -23.54
CA ASN A 45 6.50 6.55 -23.21
C ASN A 45 7.47 7.22 -22.22
N ARG A 46 7.00 7.63 -21.05
CA ARG A 46 7.83 8.30 -20.04
C ARG A 46 8.43 7.30 -19.06
N THR A 47 9.59 7.69 -18.55
CA THR A 47 10.26 6.99 -17.45
C THR A 47 9.80 7.56 -16.13
N ASN A 48 9.30 6.73 -15.25
CA ASN A 48 9.11 7.00 -13.84
C ASN A 48 8.79 5.68 -13.11
N SER A 49 9.12 5.63 -11.82
CA SER A 49 8.89 4.45 -10.98
C SER A 49 8.89 4.85 -9.50
N TRP A 50 8.50 3.95 -8.61
CA TRP A 50 8.64 4.19 -7.18
C TRP A 50 10.10 4.36 -6.76
N GLY A 51 11.01 3.60 -7.39
CA GLY A 51 12.43 3.75 -7.15
C GLY A 51 12.92 5.17 -7.45
N LEU A 52 12.51 5.73 -8.61
CA LEU A 52 12.87 7.09 -8.99
C LEU A 52 12.21 8.14 -8.07
N GLU A 53 10.96 7.92 -7.66
CA GLU A 53 10.29 8.83 -6.71
C GLU A 53 10.93 8.77 -5.32
N LEU A 54 11.45 7.60 -4.88
CA LEU A 54 12.22 7.50 -3.65
C LEU A 54 13.53 8.32 -3.73
N GLU A 55 14.25 8.24 -4.84
CA GLU A 55 15.47 9.06 -5.06
C GLU A 55 15.17 10.56 -5.00
N LYS A 56 14.06 10.99 -5.65
CA LYS A 56 13.62 12.39 -5.61
C LYS A 56 13.27 12.83 -4.19
N SER A 57 12.57 11.98 -3.44
CA SER A 57 12.16 12.28 -2.06
C SER A 57 13.33 12.25 -1.09
N ALA A 58 14.27 11.32 -1.25
CA ALA A 58 15.51 11.27 -0.48
C ALA A 58 16.39 12.51 -0.72
N ARG A 59 16.43 13.03 -1.96
CA ARG A 59 17.13 14.27 -2.26
C ARG A 59 16.44 15.50 -1.67
N ARG A 60 15.10 15.52 -1.68
CA ARG A 60 14.30 16.67 -1.21
C ARG A 60 14.14 16.72 0.30
N TYR A 61 14.06 15.57 0.93
CA TYR A 61 13.73 15.40 2.35
C TYR A 61 14.66 14.40 3.06
N PRO A 62 16.00 14.49 2.91
CA PRO A 62 16.93 13.43 3.31
C PRO A 62 16.76 12.99 4.77
N ASP A 63 16.63 13.94 5.68
CA ASP A 63 16.65 13.69 7.11
C ASP A 63 15.25 13.57 7.75
N ARG A 64 14.19 13.61 6.92
CA ARG A 64 12.82 13.38 7.40
C ARG A 64 12.55 11.89 7.57
N PRO A 65 11.76 11.49 8.59
CA PRO A 65 11.31 10.11 8.70
C PRO A 65 10.53 9.68 7.46
N ALA A 66 10.93 8.60 6.84
CA ALA A 66 10.20 7.92 5.76
C ALA A 66 9.38 6.77 6.31
N VAL A 67 9.96 6.02 7.26
CA VAL A 67 9.32 4.86 7.90
C VAL A 67 9.47 4.99 9.41
N LYS A 68 8.38 4.72 10.13
CA LYS A 68 8.33 4.55 11.58
C LYS A 68 7.82 3.16 11.88
N SER A 69 8.45 2.45 12.79
CA SER A 69 8.02 1.13 13.26
C SER A 69 8.34 0.97 14.74
N PRO A 70 7.80 -0.04 15.43
CA PRO A 70 8.21 -0.34 16.80
C PRO A 70 9.71 -0.59 16.96
N ASP A 71 10.36 -1.10 15.89
CA ASP A 71 11.77 -1.47 15.86
C ASP A 71 12.68 -0.26 15.51
N GLY A 72 12.11 0.93 15.31
CA GLY A 72 12.83 2.17 15.00
C GLY A 72 12.28 2.93 13.80
N SER A 73 12.99 3.99 13.44
CA SER A 73 12.61 4.85 12.30
C SER A 73 13.74 4.90 11.28
N LEU A 74 13.37 5.02 10.01
CA LEU A 74 14.30 5.31 8.92
C LEU A 74 13.96 6.67 8.31
N THR A 75 15.00 7.46 8.04
CA THR A 75 14.90 8.65 7.21
C THR A 75 14.74 8.27 5.72
N TYR A 76 14.36 9.23 4.88
CA TYR A 76 14.32 9.03 3.43
C TYR A 76 15.69 8.69 2.85
N ARG A 77 16.77 9.27 3.38
CA ARG A 77 18.16 8.93 3.03
C ARG A 77 18.43 7.47 3.32
N GLU A 78 18.24 7.03 4.55
CA GLU A 78 18.50 5.65 4.99
C GLU A 78 17.65 4.63 4.25
N LEU A 79 16.36 4.93 3.99
CA LEU A 79 15.50 4.06 3.19
C LEU A 79 16.01 3.95 1.74
N ASN A 80 16.45 5.06 1.13
CA ASN A 80 17.01 5.06 -0.21
C ASN A 80 18.33 4.27 -0.28
N GLU A 81 19.21 4.45 0.69
CA GLU A 81 20.46 3.69 0.79
C GLU A 81 20.22 2.18 0.92
N ARG A 82 19.26 1.78 1.78
CA ARG A 82 18.85 0.37 1.89
C ARG A 82 18.27 -0.16 0.59
N ALA A 83 17.41 0.61 -0.08
CA ALA A 83 16.85 0.25 -1.38
C ALA A 83 17.96 0.12 -2.46
N ASN A 84 18.97 0.99 -2.43
CA ASN A 84 20.13 0.92 -3.33
C ASN A 84 20.93 -0.35 -3.11
N ARG A 85 21.15 -0.76 -1.86
CA ARG A 85 21.82 -2.03 -1.53
C ARG A 85 21.06 -3.23 -2.08
N PHE A 86 19.74 -3.27 -1.94
CA PHE A 86 18.92 -4.32 -2.57
C PHE A 86 19.02 -4.27 -4.11
N ALA A 87 18.96 -3.09 -4.72
CA ALA A 87 19.09 -2.95 -6.17
C ALA A 87 20.42 -3.46 -6.68
N HIS A 88 21.54 -3.07 -6.05
CA HIS A 88 22.87 -3.54 -6.43
C HIS A 88 23.05 -5.04 -6.19
N PHE A 89 22.47 -5.58 -5.11
CA PHE A 89 22.43 -7.04 -4.89
C PHE A 89 21.70 -7.73 -6.05
N LEU A 90 20.51 -7.29 -6.42
CA LEU A 90 19.74 -7.87 -7.51
C LEU A 90 20.51 -7.81 -8.85
N ILE A 91 21.19 -6.69 -9.13
CA ILE A 91 22.05 -6.54 -10.32
C ILE A 91 23.17 -7.59 -10.30
N THR A 92 23.84 -7.83 -9.15
CA THR A 92 24.88 -8.87 -9.05
C THR A 92 24.36 -10.29 -9.22
N LYS A 93 23.06 -10.52 -8.98
CA LYS A 93 22.38 -11.81 -9.29
C LYS A 93 21.84 -11.85 -10.73
N GLY A 94 22.23 -10.89 -11.58
CA GLY A 94 21.84 -10.83 -12.99
C GLY A 94 20.37 -10.47 -13.22
N VAL A 95 19.69 -9.86 -12.22
CA VAL A 95 18.32 -9.39 -12.39
C VAL A 95 18.31 -8.19 -13.31
N VAL A 96 17.45 -8.23 -14.32
CA VAL A 96 17.23 -7.16 -15.30
C VAL A 96 15.78 -6.71 -15.31
N ARG A 97 15.50 -5.65 -16.05
CA ARG A 97 14.13 -5.12 -16.21
C ARG A 97 13.18 -6.20 -16.74
N GLY A 98 12.05 -6.37 -16.05
CA GLY A 98 11.03 -7.36 -16.36
C GLY A 98 11.21 -8.71 -15.65
N ASP A 99 12.37 -8.97 -15.04
CA ASP A 99 12.55 -10.18 -14.21
C ASP A 99 11.67 -10.08 -12.95
N VAL A 100 11.23 -11.23 -12.47
CA VAL A 100 10.44 -11.34 -11.23
C VAL A 100 11.36 -11.55 -10.03
N VAL A 101 11.10 -10.81 -8.96
CA VAL A 101 11.72 -11.01 -7.64
C VAL A 101 10.61 -11.30 -6.64
N THR A 102 10.61 -12.48 -6.06
CA THR A 102 9.61 -12.86 -5.06
C THR A 102 10.03 -12.35 -3.69
N LEU A 103 9.14 -11.62 -3.04
CA LEU A 103 9.32 -11.05 -1.71
C LEU A 103 8.32 -11.67 -0.72
N CYS A 104 8.83 -12.38 0.28
CA CYS A 104 8.03 -12.98 1.34
C CYS A 104 8.47 -12.41 2.69
N PHE A 105 7.80 -11.34 3.13
CA PHE A 105 8.09 -10.59 4.35
C PHE A 105 6.82 -10.19 5.06
N GLU A 106 6.85 -10.11 6.38
CA GLU A 106 5.88 -9.29 7.13
C GLU A 106 6.16 -7.79 6.90
N ASN A 107 5.24 -6.94 7.40
CA ASN A 107 5.40 -5.49 7.31
C ASN A 107 6.59 -5.01 8.14
N ARG A 108 7.71 -4.78 7.52
CA ARG A 108 8.90 -4.18 8.15
C ARG A 108 9.67 -3.29 7.18
N PRO A 109 10.58 -2.41 7.65
CA PRO A 109 11.31 -1.48 6.78
C PRO A 109 12.05 -2.16 5.63
N GLU A 110 12.57 -3.37 5.84
CA GLU A 110 13.29 -4.14 4.83
C GLU A 110 12.41 -4.54 3.64
N LEU A 111 11.12 -4.82 3.87
CA LEU A 111 10.17 -5.07 2.77
C LEU A 111 10.06 -3.86 1.84
N LEU A 112 9.92 -2.65 2.40
CA LEU A 112 9.86 -1.42 1.60
C LEU A 112 11.16 -1.16 0.86
N ALA A 113 12.31 -1.39 1.52
CA ALA A 113 13.62 -1.24 0.90
C ALA A 113 13.80 -2.24 -0.26
N ALA A 114 13.47 -3.52 -0.06
CA ALA A 114 13.53 -4.55 -1.09
C ALA A 114 12.59 -4.23 -2.27
N TYR A 115 11.36 -3.79 -1.97
CA TYR A 115 10.39 -3.41 -2.99
C TYR A 115 10.86 -2.23 -3.83
N CYS A 116 11.38 -1.18 -3.18
CA CYS A 116 11.98 -0.05 -3.89
C CYS A 116 13.24 -0.47 -4.66
N GLY A 117 14.05 -1.39 -4.14
CA GLY A 117 15.21 -1.97 -4.82
C GLY A 117 14.80 -2.67 -6.12
N CYS A 118 13.75 -3.50 -6.10
CA CYS A 118 13.17 -4.10 -7.31
C CYS A 118 12.74 -3.02 -8.32
N SER A 119 12.03 -1.99 -7.84
CA SER A 119 11.55 -0.88 -8.68
C SER A 119 12.71 -0.09 -9.32
N LYS A 120 13.86 0.06 -8.64
CA LYS A 120 15.06 0.74 -9.19
C LYS A 120 15.73 -0.03 -10.32
N VAL A 121 15.65 -1.34 -10.30
CA VAL A 121 16.18 -2.22 -11.37
C VAL A 121 15.16 -2.39 -12.51
N GLY A 122 13.88 -2.04 -12.26
CA GLY A 122 12.77 -2.34 -13.17
C GLY A 122 12.33 -3.79 -13.09
N ALA A 123 12.66 -4.49 -12.02
CA ALA A 123 12.17 -5.83 -11.71
C ALA A 123 10.75 -5.76 -11.13
N ILE A 124 10.01 -6.85 -11.25
CA ILE A 124 8.64 -7.01 -10.78
C ILE A 124 8.67 -7.66 -9.39
N ALA A 125 8.21 -6.94 -8.37
CA ALA A 125 8.09 -7.50 -7.03
C ALA A 125 6.84 -8.40 -6.93
N SER A 126 7.04 -9.71 -6.77
CA SER A 126 5.98 -10.66 -6.48
C SER A 126 5.76 -10.71 -4.96
N LEU A 127 4.68 -10.07 -4.48
CA LEU A 127 4.42 -9.86 -3.06
C LEU A 127 3.61 -11.02 -2.47
N ILE A 128 4.28 -11.96 -1.81
CA ILE A 128 3.64 -13.16 -1.24
C ILE A 128 2.75 -12.77 -0.04
N ASN A 129 1.54 -13.29 -0.02
CA ASN A 129 0.65 -13.16 1.13
C ASN A 129 1.11 -14.09 2.26
N THR A 130 1.69 -13.50 3.30
CA THR A 130 2.27 -14.22 4.45
C THR A 130 1.24 -14.93 5.34
N ASN A 131 -0.07 -14.74 5.07
CA ASN A 131 -1.14 -15.49 5.74
C ASN A 131 -1.49 -16.80 5.02
N GLN A 132 -1.01 -17.01 3.79
CA GLN A 132 -1.24 -18.26 3.06
C GLN A 132 -0.46 -19.42 3.65
N ARG A 133 -0.98 -20.62 3.51
CA ARG A 133 -0.35 -21.88 3.93
C ARG A 133 -0.65 -22.96 2.89
N GLY A 134 0.11 -24.06 2.91
CA GLY A 134 -0.12 -25.24 2.09
C GLY A 134 -0.21 -24.91 0.59
N GLU A 135 -1.20 -25.49 -0.10
CA GLU A 135 -1.38 -25.40 -1.54
C GLU A 135 -1.51 -23.96 -2.06
N SER A 136 -2.23 -23.09 -1.34
CA SER A 136 -2.38 -21.67 -1.72
C SER A 136 -1.06 -20.91 -1.72
N LEU A 137 -0.18 -21.19 -0.76
CA LEU A 137 1.16 -20.61 -0.68
C LEU A 137 2.04 -21.13 -1.82
N ILE A 138 2.07 -22.47 -2.01
CA ILE A 138 2.83 -23.13 -3.08
C ILE A 138 2.41 -22.57 -4.44
N HIS A 139 1.10 -22.46 -4.68
CA HIS A 139 0.59 -21.88 -5.93
C HIS A 139 1.08 -20.46 -6.16
N SER A 140 1.05 -19.59 -5.13
CA SER A 140 1.47 -18.20 -5.25
C SER A 140 2.96 -18.08 -5.62
N PHE A 141 3.83 -18.93 -5.07
CA PHE A 141 5.24 -18.98 -5.47
C PHE A 141 5.43 -19.47 -6.89
N ASN A 142 4.68 -20.51 -7.29
CA ASN A 142 4.84 -21.17 -8.59
C ASN A 142 4.21 -20.38 -9.74
N LEU A 143 3.19 -19.54 -9.47
CA LEU A 143 2.47 -18.76 -10.48
C LEU A 143 3.39 -17.76 -11.20
N ASN A 144 4.24 -17.05 -10.43
CA ASN A 144 5.15 -16.05 -10.94
C ASN A 144 6.58 -16.32 -10.44
N ARG A 145 7.19 -17.39 -10.95
CA ARG A 145 8.50 -17.88 -10.51
C ARG A 145 9.54 -16.77 -10.47
N GLY A 146 9.98 -16.41 -9.28
CA GLY A 146 10.99 -15.38 -9.09
C GLY A 146 12.40 -15.87 -9.48
N LYS A 147 13.12 -15.08 -10.25
CA LYS A 147 14.55 -15.32 -10.51
C LYS A 147 15.37 -15.22 -9.22
N VAL A 148 14.98 -14.32 -8.34
CA VAL A 148 15.46 -14.22 -6.96
C VAL A 148 14.25 -14.34 -6.04
N VAL A 149 14.35 -15.18 -5.02
CA VAL A 149 13.34 -15.36 -3.97
C VAL A 149 13.96 -14.92 -2.65
N ILE A 150 13.39 -13.88 -2.05
CA ILE A 150 13.89 -13.31 -0.80
C ILE A 150 12.86 -13.57 0.31
N ILE A 151 13.27 -14.32 1.30
CA ILE A 151 12.45 -14.69 2.46
C ILE A 151 12.93 -13.86 3.67
N GLY A 152 12.04 -13.16 4.32
CA GLY A 152 12.28 -12.61 5.64
C GLY A 152 12.40 -13.74 6.67
N GLU A 153 13.32 -13.61 7.63
CA GLU A 153 13.53 -14.60 8.69
C GLU A 153 12.22 -15.01 9.37
N GLU A 154 11.35 -14.04 9.59
CA GLU A 154 10.03 -14.20 10.21
C GLU A 154 9.04 -15.04 9.38
N CYS A 155 9.34 -15.26 8.11
CA CYS A 155 8.54 -16.07 7.18
C CYS A 155 9.14 -17.45 6.91
N TYR A 156 10.32 -17.73 7.43
CA TYR A 156 11.07 -18.94 7.07
C TYR A 156 10.34 -20.23 7.47
N GLU A 157 9.74 -20.28 8.65
CA GLU A 157 9.10 -21.48 9.17
C GLU A 157 8.02 -22.01 8.21
N PHE A 158 7.00 -21.20 7.92
CA PHE A 158 5.93 -21.61 7.02
C PHE A 158 6.37 -21.77 5.54
N PHE A 159 7.40 -21.02 5.13
CA PHE A 159 8.02 -21.24 3.83
C PHE A 159 8.70 -22.62 3.76
N SER A 160 9.44 -23.00 4.80
CA SER A 160 10.13 -24.30 4.88
C SER A 160 9.15 -25.47 4.82
N GLU A 161 7.99 -25.37 5.48
CA GLU A 161 6.91 -26.37 5.42
C GLU A 161 6.36 -26.56 3.99
N ALA A 162 6.26 -25.49 3.22
CA ALA A 162 5.74 -25.51 1.86
C ALA A 162 6.79 -25.79 0.77
N ARG A 163 8.08 -25.74 1.13
CA ARG A 163 9.22 -25.69 0.19
C ARG A 163 9.25 -26.82 -0.82
N SER A 164 8.90 -28.04 -0.41
CA SER A 164 8.94 -29.22 -1.30
C SER A 164 7.98 -29.10 -2.49
N GLY A 165 6.92 -28.30 -2.38
CA GLY A 165 5.97 -28.04 -3.47
C GLY A 165 6.34 -26.81 -4.32
N ILE A 166 7.36 -26.04 -3.95
CA ILE A 166 7.75 -24.81 -4.65
C ILE A 166 8.87 -25.10 -5.64
N ASP A 167 8.64 -24.76 -6.90
CA ASP A 167 9.69 -24.90 -7.95
C ASP A 167 10.70 -23.75 -7.85
N LEU A 168 11.85 -24.07 -7.24
CA LEU A 168 12.99 -23.16 -7.08
C LEU A 168 14.15 -23.49 -8.03
N SER A 169 13.95 -24.37 -9.00
CA SER A 169 15.01 -24.91 -9.88
C SER A 169 15.78 -23.83 -10.66
N ARG A 170 15.17 -22.67 -10.88
CA ARG A 170 15.75 -21.52 -11.60
C ARG A 170 15.87 -20.27 -10.73
N SER A 171 15.74 -20.42 -9.42
CA SER A 171 15.69 -19.31 -8.48
C SER A 171 16.93 -19.24 -7.60
N THR A 172 17.45 -18.05 -7.37
CA THR A 172 18.38 -17.80 -6.27
C THR A 172 17.58 -17.58 -4.99
N LEU A 173 17.67 -18.52 -4.05
CA LEU A 173 16.93 -18.46 -2.78
C LEU A 173 17.77 -17.77 -1.71
N CYS A 174 17.22 -16.73 -1.09
CA CYS A 174 17.89 -15.84 -0.16
C CYS A 174 17.06 -15.60 1.10
N LEU A 175 17.74 -15.41 2.24
CA LEU A 175 17.13 -15.02 3.51
C LEU A 175 17.69 -13.66 3.94
N VAL A 176 16.80 -12.80 4.48
CA VAL A 176 17.17 -11.56 5.16
C VAL A 176 16.80 -11.66 6.63
N ARG A 177 17.81 -11.56 7.50
CA ARG A 177 17.61 -11.63 8.95
C ARG A 177 16.72 -10.53 9.48
N ASP A 178 16.18 -10.83 10.64
CA ASP A 178 15.36 -9.93 11.44
C ASP A 178 15.88 -9.92 12.88
N SER A 179 15.46 -10.90 13.68
CA SER A 179 15.90 -11.05 15.08
C SER A 179 17.20 -11.84 15.22
N GLY A 180 17.59 -12.60 14.21
CA GLY A 180 18.69 -13.55 14.27
C GLY A 180 18.35 -14.81 15.08
N ALA A 181 17.03 -15.05 15.31
CA ALA A 181 16.56 -16.18 16.12
C ALA A 181 16.80 -17.53 15.45
N ILE A 182 16.84 -17.57 14.12
CA ILE A 182 17.07 -18.80 13.35
C ILE A 182 18.30 -18.67 12.46
N SER A 183 18.98 -19.78 12.19
CA SER A 183 20.12 -19.83 11.28
C SER A 183 19.99 -21.05 10.35
N PRO A 184 19.08 -20.97 9.36
CA PRO A 184 18.85 -22.09 8.46
C PRO A 184 20.11 -22.37 7.61
N LYS A 185 20.43 -23.65 7.40
CA LYS A 185 21.61 -24.06 6.60
C LYS A 185 21.29 -24.25 5.12
N ASP A 186 20.04 -24.28 4.76
CA ASP A 186 19.50 -24.63 3.44
C ASP A 186 19.09 -23.42 2.59
N ILE A 187 19.33 -22.20 3.11
CA ILE A 187 19.07 -20.92 2.45
C ILE A 187 20.21 -19.94 2.70
N THR A 188 20.59 -19.17 1.68
CA THR A 188 21.69 -18.21 1.80
C THR A 188 21.25 -16.96 2.54
N ASP A 189 21.83 -16.69 3.70
CA ASP A 189 21.68 -15.42 4.40
C ASP A 189 22.46 -14.32 3.66
N ILE A 190 21.74 -13.34 3.16
CA ILE A 190 22.30 -12.22 2.39
C ILE A 190 22.43 -10.93 3.20
N THR A 191 22.13 -10.94 4.49
CA THR A 191 22.10 -9.72 5.33
C THR A 191 23.44 -9.00 5.33
N SER A 192 24.54 -9.75 5.52
CA SER A 192 25.90 -9.19 5.47
C SER A 192 26.30 -8.78 4.04
N GLU A 193 25.90 -9.57 3.03
CA GLU A 193 26.15 -9.22 1.62
C GLU A 193 25.45 -7.90 1.26
N LEU A 194 24.20 -7.70 1.68
CA LEU A 194 23.47 -6.44 1.50
C LEU A 194 24.20 -5.26 2.16
N ALA A 195 24.71 -5.44 3.38
CA ALA A 195 25.42 -4.39 4.10
C ALA A 195 26.67 -3.87 3.35
N CYS A 196 27.31 -4.72 2.55
CA CYS A 196 28.50 -4.40 1.76
C CYS A 196 28.19 -3.83 0.37
N LYS A 197 26.91 -3.84 -0.09
CA LYS A 197 26.54 -3.28 -1.40
C LYS A 197 26.57 -1.75 -1.41
N SER A 198 26.77 -1.18 -2.60
CA SER A 198 26.77 0.28 -2.80
C SER A 198 25.48 0.92 -2.32
N ILE A 199 25.61 2.09 -1.71
CA ILE A 199 24.50 2.97 -1.31
C ILE A 199 24.14 4.02 -2.39
N GLU A 200 24.91 4.07 -3.49
CA GLU A 200 24.66 4.98 -4.59
C GLU A 200 23.45 4.54 -5.42
N ASN A 201 22.76 5.52 -6.01
CA ASN A 201 21.63 5.23 -6.88
C ASN A 201 22.06 4.43 -8.10
N PRO A 202 21.44 3.31 -8.43
CA PRO A 202 21.83 2.51 -9.59
C PRO A 202 21.49 3.21 -10.90
N SER A 203 22.33 3.04 -11.91
CA SER A 203 22.13 3.62 -13.25
C SER A 203 20.89 3.12 -13.98
N THR A 204 20.28 2.04 -13.51
CA THR A 204 19.06 1.45 -14.07
C THR A 204 17.81 2.26 -13.78
N THR A 205 17.73 2.95 -12.62
CA THR A 205 16.50 3.64 -12.16
C THR A 205 15.92 4.62 -13.20
N PRO A 206 16.73 5.48 -13.87
CA PRO A 206 16.19 6.45 -14.83
C PRO A 206 15.58 5.83 -16.09
N SER A 207 15.87 4.55 -16.39
CA SER A 207 15.40 3.86 -17.59
C SER A 207 14.06 3.12 -17.39
N VAL A 208 13.58 3.00 -16.14
CA VAL A 208 12.33 2.29 -15.82
C VAL A 208 11.14 3.09 -16.34
N MET A 209 10.27 2.43 -17.11
CA MET A 209 9.16 3.10 -17.78
C MET A 209 7.85 2.98 -16.99
N LEU A 210 6.96 3.95 -17.20
CA LEU A 210 5.61 3.95 -16.62
C LEU A 210 4.77 2.74 -17.04
N LYS A 211 5.00 2.19 -18.21
CA LYS A 211 4.28 1.00 -18.70
C LYS A 211 4.76 -0.31 -18.10
N ASP A 212 5.95 -0.31 -17.46
CA ASP A 212 6.51 -1.53 -16.91
C ASP A 212 5.72 -2.01 -15.70
N PRO A 213 5.49 -3.32 -15.56
CA PRO A 213 5.02 -3.90 -14.32
C PRO A 213 5.99 -3.60 -13.17
N VAL A 214 5.45 -3.32 -11.98
CA VAL A 214 6.25 -3.06 -10.76
C VAL A 214 5.94 -4.07 -9.67
N ALA A 215 4.72 -4.61 -9.65
CA ALA A 215 4.36 -5.63 -8.67
C ALA A 215 3.30 -6.61 -9.19
N TYR A 216 3.35 -7.82 -8.64
CA TYR A 216 2.24 -8.76 -8.63
C TYR A 216 1.62 -8.81 -7.23
N VAL A 217 0.30 -8.64 -7.16
CA VAL A 217 -0.48 -8.73 -5.94
C VAL A 217 -1.48 -9.89 -6.08
N TYR A 218 -1.45 -10.80 -5.13
CA TYR A 218 -2.30 -11.99 -5.17
C TYR A 218 -3.67 -11.68 -4.57
N THR A 219 -4.73 -11.90 -5.35
CA THR A 219 -6.13 -11.74 -4.94
C THR A 219 -6.77 -13.11 -4.74
N SER A 220 -7.67 -13.23 -3.76
CA SER A 220 -8.53 -14.41 -3.65
C SER A 220 -9.42 -14.46 -4.89
N GLY A 221 -9.34 -15.55 -5.66
CA GLY A 221 -10.25 -15.75 -6.79
C GLY A 221 -11.72 -15.63 -6.33
N THR A 222 -12.54 -14.92 -7.06
CA THR A 222 -13.97 -14.67 -6.76
C THR A 222 -14.81 -15.94 -6.64
N THR A 223 -14.28 -17.08 -7.02
CA THR A 223 -14.97 -18.39 -7.05
C THR A 223 -14.40 -19.43 -6.11
N GLY A 224 -13.67 -19.02 -5.05
CA GLY A 224 -13.07 -19.98 -4.09
C GLY A 224 -11.87 -20.77 -4.62
N GLY A 225 -11.35 -20.43 -5.79
CA GLY A 225 -10.18 -21.04 -6.39
C GLY A 225 -8.83 -20.52 -5.88
N LEU A 226 -7.75 -21.02 -6.45
CA LEU A 226 -6.39 -20.58 -6.15
C LEU A 226 -6.18 -19.10 -6.48
N PRO A 227 -5.27 -18.40 -5.77
CA PRO A 227 -5.01 -16.98 -5.97
C PRO A 227 -4.64 -16.61 -7.41
N LYS A 228 -5.12 -15.46 -7.88
CA LYS A 228 -4.73 -14.83 -9.15
C LYS A 228 -3.77 -13.67 -8.88
N ALA A 229 -2.83 -13.42 -9.80
CA ALA A 229 -1.91 -12.30 -9.70
C ALA A 229 -2.43 -11.09 -10.47
N ALA A 230 -2.80 -10.02 -9.76
CA ALA A 230 -3.09 -8.73 -10.36
C ALA A 230 -1.78 -8.00 -10.67
N VAL A 231 -1.65 -7.49 -11.91
CA VAL A 231 -0.47 -6.77 -12.38
C VAL A 231 -0.59 -5.28 -12.06
N ILE A 232 0.34 -4.77 -11.27
CA ILE A 232 0.45 -3.33 -11.00
C ILE A 232 1.57 -2.76 -11.88
N ILE A 233 1.24 -1.80 -12.75
CA ILE A 233 2.24 -1.07 -13.56
C ILE A 233 2.68 0.22 -12.87
N ASN A 234 3.88 0.70 -13.19
CA ASN A 234 4.41 1.95 -12.63
C ASN A 234 3.46 3.14 -12.85
N LYS A 235 2.82 3.24 -14.02
CA LYS A 235 1.84 4.30 -14.31
C LYS A 235 0.74 4.36 -13.24
N ARG A 236 0.20 3.21 -12.84
CA ARG A 236 -0.84 3.13 -11.81
C ARG A 236 -0.30 3.55 -10.44
N ALA A 237 0.86 3.03 -10.08
CA ALA A 237 1.53 3.34 -8.83
C ALA A 237 1.85 4.84 -8.69
N VAL A 238 2.42 5.45 -9.74
CA VAL A 238 2.72 6.90 -9.79
C VAL A 238 1.43 7.74 -9.82
N SER A 239 0.39 7.30 -10.55
CA SER A 239 -0.91 8.00 -10.54
C SER A 239 -1.52 8.05 -9.14
N ALA A 240 -1.40 6.97 -8.37
CA ALA A 240 -1.90 6.91 -7.00
C ALA A 240 -1.23 7.95 -6.08
N MET A 241 0.05 8.28 -6.30
CA MET A 241 0.77 9.33 -5.57
C MET A 241 0.08 10.69 -5.71
N PHE A 242 -0.29 11.05 -6.96
CA PHE A 242 -0.97 12.31 -7.23
C PHE A 242 -2.40 12.28 -6.74
N TRP A 243 -3.13 11.21 -7.08
CA TRP A 243 -4.54 11.12 -6.78
C TRP A 243 -4.79 11.10 -5.27
N PHE A 244 -4.24 10.13 -4.57
CA PHE A 244 -4.44 10.04 -3.13
C PHE A 244 -3.64 11.07 -2.33
N GLY A 245 -2.42 11.42 -2.74
CA GLY A 245 -1.54 12.30 -1.96
C GLY A 245 -1.78 13.80 -2.15
N LYS A 246 -2.45 14.23 -3.22
CA LYS A 246 -2.68 15.67 -3.50
C LYS A 246 -4.12 16.01 -3.77
N VAL A 247 -4.86 15.15 -4.46
CA VAL A 247 -6.26 15.42 -4.81
C VAL A 247 -7.19 14.99 -3.69
N VAL A 248 -7.15 13.72 -3.31
CA VAL A 248 -8.04 13.15 -2.28
C VAL A 248 -7.63 13.64 -0.89
N MET A 249 -6.46 13.22 -0.42
CA MET A 249 -5.93 13.65 0.88
C MET A 249 -4.68 14.50 0.64
N PRO A 250 -4.73 15.82 0.91
CA PRO A 250 -3.56 16.67 0.74
C PRO A 250 -2.51 16.38 1.83
N VAL A 251 -1.74 15.32 1.62
CA VAL A 251 -0.68 14.90 2.54
C VAL A 251 0.47 15.90 2.54
N LYS A 252 0.92 16.27 3.73
CA LYS A 252 2.03 17.20 3.97
C LYS A 252 3.29 16.45 4.41
N PRO A 253 4.49 17.02 4.24
CA PRO A 253 5.72 16.40 4.72
C PRO A 253 5.76 16.13 6.22
N THR A 254 4.94 16.85 7.01
CA THR A 254 4.84 16.69 8.47
C THR A 254 3.87 15.58 8.90
N ASP A 255 3.13 15.02 7.97
CA ASP A 255 2.15 13.99 8.27
C ASP A 255 2.78 12.61 8.47
N THR A 256 2.04 11.75 9.15
CA THR A 256 2.34 10.33 9.28
C THR A 256 1.11 9.53 8.87
N ILE A 257 1.27 8.64 7.91
CA ILE A 257 0.21 7.73 7.46
C ILE A 257 0.40 6.38 8.15
N TYR A 258 -0.52 6.00 9.03
CA TYR A 258 -0.51 4.70 9.67
C TYR A 258 -1.11 3.64 8.76
N ILE A 259 -0.31 2.60 8.46
CA ILE A 259 -0.66 1.51 7.55
C ILE A 259 -0.54 0.19 8.31
N PRO A 260 -1.59 -0.26 9.02
CA PRO A 260 -1.57 -1.57 9.67
C PRO A 260 -1.89 -2.71 8.70
N LEU A 261 -2.27 -2.37 7.45
CA LEU A 261 -2.60 -3.34 6.41
C LEU A 261 -1.33 -3.97 5.85
N PRO A 262 -1.35 -5.27 5.52
CA PRO A 262 -0.21 -5.92 4.89
C PRO A 262 0.16 -5.30 3.53
N PHE A 263 1.46 -5.15 3.27
CA PHE A 263 1.97 -4.57 2.02
C PHE A 263 1.84 -5.48 0.80
N PHE A 264 1.43 -6.72 0.99
CA PHE A 264 1.02 -7.58 -0.12
C PHE A 264 -0.42 -7.28 -0.61
N HIS A 265 -1.15 -6.36 0.03
CA HIS A 265 -2.46 -5.87 -0.41
C HIS A 265 -2.38 -4.53 -1.12
N THR A 266 -3.22 -4.36 -2.14
CA THR A 266 -3.27 -3.18 -3.00
C THR A 266 -3.45 -1.87 -2.20
N ASN A 267 -4.27 -1.84 -1.13
CA ASN A 267 -4.49 -0.62 -0.35
C ASN A 267 -3.19 -0.08 0.27
N ALA A 268 -2.36 -0.91 0.84
CA ALA A 268 -1.11 -0.46 1.44
C ALA A 268 -0.15 0.12 0.39
N ILE A 269 -0.01 -0.57 -0.76
CA ILE A 269 0.95 -0.20 -1.80
C ILE A 269 0.44 0.83 -2.81
N THR A 270 -0.85 1.16 -2.83
CA THR A 270 -1.38 2.19 -3.74
C THR A 270 -1.94 3.41 -3.00
N VAL A 271 -2.62 3.20 -1.86
CA VAL A 271 -3.29 4.28 -1.12
C VAL A 271 -2.46 4.77 0.07
N GLY A 272 -1.63 3.90 0.65
CA GLY A 272 -0.82 4.22 1.83
C GLY A 272 0.57 4.76 1.49
N TRP A 273 1.44 3.92 0.95
CA TRP A 273 2.85 4.24 0.70
C TRP A 273 3.08 5.34 -0.36
N PRO A 274 2.48 5.28 -1.56
CA PRO A 274 2.78 6.24 -2.60
C PRO A 274 2.47 7.70 -2.23
N PRO A 275 1.34 8.03 -1.58
CA PRO A 275 1.07 9.38 -1.08
C PRO A 275 2.12 9.91 -0.11
N ALA A 276 2.60 9.06 0.80
CA ALA A 276 3.66 9.43 1.73
C ALA A 276 4.97 9.70 1.00
N LEU A 277 5.38 8.76 0.14
CA LEU A 277 6.59 8.85 -0.66
C LEU A 277 6.64 10.16 -1.45
N TYR A 278 5.60 10.47 -2.20
CA TYR A 278 5.53 11.68 -3.02
C TYR A 278 5.56 12.98 -2.20
N SER A 279 4.96 12.96 -1.02
CA SER A 279 4.80 14.15 -0.18
C SER A 279 5.97 14.40 0.76
N GLY A 280 6.85 13.43 0.98
CA GLY A 280 7.89 13.47 2.01
C GLY A 280 7.34 13.24 3.42
N ALA A 281 6.16 12.62 3.54
CA ALA A 281 5.54 12.23 4.80
C ALA A 281 6.08 10.87 5.27
N ALA A 282 5.90 10.56 6.55
CA ALA A 282 6.25 9.24 7.07
C ALA A 282 5.12 8.23 6.87
N VAL A 283 5.48 6.95 6.69
CA VAL A 283 4.57 5.85 6.96
C VAL A 283 4.88 5.24 8.32
N ALA A 284 3.85 4.88 9.06
CA ALA A 284 3.98 4.10 10.27
C ALA A 284 3.52 2.67 10.00
N LEU A 285 4.40 1.72 10.26
CA LEU A 285 4.20 0.30 10.00
C LEU A 285 4.05 -0.48 11.29
N ARG A 286 3.22 -1.51 11.25
CA ARG A 286 3.21 -2.59 12.24
C ARG A 286 3.23 -3.92 11.50
N ARG A 287 3.96 -4.89 12.02
CA ARG A 287 4.06 -6.23 11.41
C ARG A 287 2.68 -6.87 11.20
N LYS A 288 1.88 -6.87 12.27
CA LYS A 288 0.50 -7.38 12.25
C LYS A 288 -0.43 -6.37 12.89
N PHE A 289 -1.62 -6.23 12.34
CA PHE A 289 -2.67 -5.42 12.94
C PHE A 289 -3.06 -5.93 14.32
N SER A 290 -3.25 -4.99 15.25
CA SER A 290 -3.78 -5.26 16.58
C SER A 290 -4.77 -4.16 16.97
N ALA A 291 -6.04 -4.53 17.12
CA ALA A 291 -7.08 -3.58 17.49
C ALA A 291 -6.84 -2.96 18.87
N SER A 292 -6.32 -3.73 19.84
CA SER A 292 -6.01 -3.26 21.19
C SER A 292 -4.82 -2.30 21.25
N LYS A 293 -3.89 -2.40 20.29
CA LYS A 293 -2.69 -1.54 20.19
C LYS A 293 -2.87 -0.34 19.26
N PHE A 294 -3.99 -0.25 18.56
CA PHE A 294 -4.22 0.78 17.55
C PHE A 294 -3.99 2.20 18.07
N LEU A 295 -4.60 2.57 19.19
CA LEU A 295 -4.47 3.93 19.74
C LEU A 295 -3.08 4.20 20.31
N ASP A 296 -2.43 3.19 20.88
CA ASP A 296 -1.04 3.30 21.34
C ASP A 296 -0.13 3.61 20.14
N ASP A 297 -0.30 2.90 19.01
CA ASP A 297 0.45 3.14 17.79
C ASP A 297 0.16 4.52 17.20
N VAL A 298 -1.12 4.92 17.12
CA VAL A 298 -1.51 6.24 16.62
C VAL A 298 -0.86 7.36 17.42
N ARG A 299 -0.81 7.23 18.74
CA ARG A 299 -0.18 8.19 19.67
C ARG A 299 1.35 8.17 19.53
N GLN A 300 1.96 6.96 19.59
CA GLN A 300 3.42 6.77 19.50
C GLN A 300 3.97 7.35 18.20
N PHE A 301 3.35 7.02 17.06
CA PHE A 301 3.81 7.47 15.75
C PHE A 301 3.32 8.87 15.40
N ARG A 302 2.43 9.47 16.22
CA ARG A 302 1.75 10.74 15.94
C ARG A 302 1.07 10.70 14.57
N ALA A 303 0.33 9.61 14.31
CA ALA A 303 -0.34 9.39 13.04
C ALA A 303 -1.42 10.45 12.80
N THR A 304 -1.43 11.03 11.60
CA THR A 304 -2.44 12.03 11.16
C THR A 304 -3.44 11.41 10.21
N HIS A 305 -3.03 10.35 9.51
CA HIS A 305 -3.82 9.60 8.55
C HIS A 305 -3.80 8.11 8.89
N PHE A 306 -4.87 7.40 8.54
CA PHE A 306 -4.99 5.96 8.73
C PHE A 306 -5.56 5.31 7.47
N VAL A 307 -4.88 4.26 6.98
CA VAL A 307 -5.36 3.46 5.85
C VAL A 307 -6.09 2.25 6.37
N TYR A 308 -7.37 2.11 5.99
CA TYR A 308 -8.25 1.07 6.53
C TYR A 308 -8.89 0.19 5.43
N VAL A 309 -9.42 -0.93 5.88
CA VAL A 309 -10.52 -1.67 5.27
C VAL A 309 -11.64 -1.78 6.30
N GLY A 310 -12.89 -1.88 5.86
CA GLY A 310 -14.05 -1.81 6.74
C GLY A 310 -14.02 -2.82 7.89
N GLU A 311 -13.46 -4.00 7.65
CA GLU A 311 -13.31 -5.04 8.67
C GLU A 311 -12.39 -4.60 9.82
N VAL A 312 -11.30 -3.89 9.52
CA VAL A 312 -10.42 -3.31 10.54
C VAL A 312 -11.19 -2.30 11.39
N CYS A 313 -12.02 -1.45 10.77
CA CYS A 313 -12.85 -0.50 11.52
C CYS A 313 -13.86 -1.23 12.43
N ARG A 314 -14.42 -2.35 11.98
CA ARG A 314 -15.32 -3.19 12.79
C ARG A 314 -14.59 -3.75 14.01
N TYR A 315 -13.37 -4.27 13.85
CA TYR A 315 -12.57 -4.74 14.97
C TYR A 315 -12.25 -3.62 15.98
N LEU A 316 -11.92 -2.42 15.48
CA LEU A 316 -11.67 -1.26 16.33
C LEU A 316 -12.90 -0.85 17.15
N MET A 317 -14.11 -0.94 16.55
CA MET A 317 -15.35 -0.64 17.25
C MET A 317 -15.71 -1.72 18.31
N ALA A 318 -15.24 -2.94 18.14
CA ALA A 318 -15.44 -4.02 19.12
C ALA A 318 -14.56 -3.88 20.39
N VAL A 319 -13.47 -3.12 20.32
CA VAL A 319 -12.64 -2.81 21.51
C VAL A 319 -13.42 -1.87 22.44
N PRO A 320 -13.42 -2.10 23.76
CA PRO A 320 -14.06 -1.20 24.72
C PRO A 320 -13.63 0.26 24.53
N ALA A 321 -14.62 1.17 24.49
CA ALA A 321 -14.33 2.59 24.30
C ALA A 321 -13.74 3.21 25.59
N LYS A 322 -12.79 4.14 25.40
CA LYS A 322 -12.22 4.95 26.48
C LYS A 322 -12.55 6.42 26.27
N PRO A 323 -12.66 7.22 27.34
CA PRO A 323 -13.01 8.64 27.23
C PRO A 323 -12.02 9.44 26.38
N ASP A 324 -10.77 8.99 26.27
CA ASP A 324 -9.67 9.66 25.57
C ASP A 324 -9.39 9.11 24.15
N ASP A 325 -10.25 8.22 23.62
CA ASP A 325 -10.07 7.63 22.28
C ASP A 325 -9.93 8.69 21.18
N HIS A 326 -10.60 9.84 21.31
CA HIS A 326 -10.54 10.97 20.38
C HIS A 326 -9.30 11.88 20.56
N GLN A 327 -8.56 11.72 21.67
CA GLN A 327 -7.42 12.55 22.01
C GLN A 327 -6.16 12.05 21.30
N THR A 328 -6.13 12.21 19.98
CA THR A 328 -5.03 11.80 19.10
C THR A 328 -4.77 12.83 18.01
N THR A 329 -3.66 12.66 17.30
CA THR A 329 -3.33 13.43 16.10
C THR A 329 -4.10 12.95 14.86
N LEU A 330 -4.78 11.80 14.93
CA LEU A 330 -5.52 11.20 13.83
C LEU A 330 -6.72 12.06 13.43
N LYS A 331 -6.76 12.51 12.19
CA LYS A 331 -7.84 13.39 11.67
C LYS A 331 -8.45 12.87 10.37
N TYR A 332 -7.71 12.07 9.63
CA TYR A 332 -8.09 11.64 8.29
C TYR A 332 -7.97 10.14 8.17
N ILE A 333 -8.96 9.53 7.54
CA ILE A 333 -8.87 8.10 7.19
C ILE A 333 -9.20 7.90 5.71
N VAL A 334 -8.54 6.93 5.09
CA VAL A 334 -8.74 6.57 3.69
C VAL A 334 -8.81 5.05 3.57
N GLY A 335 -9.81 4.57 2.88
CA GLY A 335 -10.00 3.12 2.71
C GLY A 335 -11.30 2.80 2.02
N ASN A 336 -11.72 1.57 2.16
CA ASN A 336 -12.94 1.06 1.54
C ASN A 336 -13.69 0.11 2.47
N GLY A 337 -15.00 0.07 2.30
CA GLY A 337 -15.89 -0.86 3.01
C GLY A 337 -16.23 -0.44 4.44
N LEU A 338 -16.13 0.85 4.79
CA LEU A 338 -16.63 1.32 6.08
C LEU A 338 -18.15 1.20 6.11
N ARG A 339 -18.63 0.36 7.01
CA ARG A 339 -20.06 0.06 7.09
C ARG A 339 -20.88 1.25 7.58
N PRO A 340 -22.07 1.50 6.98
CA PRO A 340 -22.92 2.62 7.38
C PRO A 340 -23.34 2.57 8.86
N ASP A 341 -23.58 1.38 9.42
CA ASP A 341 -24.01 1.18 10.81
C ASP A 341 -22.99 1.68 11.83
N ILE A 342 -21.71 1.65 11.53
CA ILE A 342 -20.65 2.12 12.42
C ILE A 342 -20.06 3.48 12.01
N TRP A 343 -20.40 4.04 10.83
CA TRP A 343 -19.76 5.21 10.23
C TRP A 343 -19.65 6.41 11.18
N MET A 344 -20.81 6.90 11.67
CA MET A 344 -20.81 8.09 12.54
C MET A 344 -20.27 7.79 13.94
N ALA A 345 -20.52 6.58 14.45
CA ALA A 345 -19.98 6.17 15.75
C ALA A 345 -18.45 6.12 15.70
N PHE A 346 -17.88 5.55 14.63
CA PHE A 346 -16.44 5.52 14.39
C PHE A 346 -15.85 6.93 14.28
N LYS A 347 -16.46 7.77 13.45
CA LYS A 347 -16.05 9.16 13.24
C LYS A 347 -16.02 9.97 14.54
N LYS A 348 -17.06 9.81 15.38
CA LYS A 348 -17.16 10.46 16.69
C LYS A 348 -16.14 9.92 17.68
N ARG A 349 -16.06 8.56 17.82
CA ARG A 349 -15.20 7.89 18.80
C ARG A 349 -13.74 8.27 18.63
N PHE A 350 -13.22 8.26 17.39
CA PHE A 350 -11.81 8.51 17.11
C PHE A 350 -11.52 9.96 16.68
N GLY A 351 -12.49 10.88 16.76
CA GLY A 351 -12.31 12.29 16.43
C GLY A 351 -11.93 12.55 14.97
N ILE A 352 -12.44 11.71 14.04
CA ILE A 352 -12.12 11.77 12.62
C ILE A 352 -12.81 12.97 11.97
N LYS A 353 -12.03 13.82 11.30
CA LYS A 353 -12.55 14.98 10.58
C LYS A 353 -13.09 14.63 9.20
N LYS A 354 -12.36 13.74 8.47
CA LYS A 354 -12.73 13.35 7.11
C LYS A 354 -12.50 11.86 6.87
N ILE A 355 -13.46 11.25 6.20
CA ILE A 355 -13.42 9.87 5.74
C ILE A 355 -13.38 9.89 4.22
N TYR A 356 -12.23 9.50 3.68
CA TYR A 356 -12.03 9.38 2.23
C TYR A 356 -12.31 7.93 1.81
N GLU A 357 -13.60 7.59 1.81
CA GLU A 357 -14.03 6.30 1.28
C GLU A 357 -13.73 6.23 -0.20
N PHE A 358 -13.35 5.06 -0.69
CA PHE A 358 -13.19 4.84 -2.12
C PHE A 358 -13.69 3.43 -2.50
N TYR A 359 -14.00 3.25 -3.76
CA TYR A 359 -14.23 1.95 -4.39
C TYR A 359 -13.28 1.79 -5.56
N GLY A 360 -12.66 0.62 -5.66
CA GLY A 360 -11.76 0.27 -6.77
C GLY A 360 -11.35 -1.19 -6.70
N ALA A 361 -11.09 -1.76 -7.85
CA ALA A 361 -10.62 -3.14 -7.98
C ALA A 361 -9.09 -3.20 -8.11
N ALA A 362 -8.49 -4.30 -7.67
CA ALA A 362 -7.06 -4.55 -7.83
C ALA A 362 -6.66 -4.59 -9.30
N GLU A 363 -7.56 -4.96 -10.17
CA GLU A 363 -7.42 -5.00 -11.63
C GLU A 363 -7.43 -3.62 -12.29
N GLY A 364 -7.91 -2.57 -11.60
CA GLY A 364 -7.80 -1.18 -12.06
C GLY A 364 -8.93 -0.68 -12.96
N VAL A 365 -10.15 -1.18 -12.83
CA VAL A 365 -11.34 -0.85 -13.67
C VAL A 365 -11.98 0.51 -13.36
N GLY A 366 -11.33 1.39 -12.66
CA GLY A 366 -11.88 2.68 -12.28
C GLY A 366 -11.86 2.88 -10.76
N VAL A 367 -11.92 4.13 -10.35
CA VAL A 367 -11.90 4.48 -8.93
C VAL A 367 -12.98 5.50 -8.64
N PHE A 368 -13.84 5.19 -7.67
CA PHE A 368 -14.75 6.14 -7.06
C PHE A 368 -14.09 6.65 -5.78
N THR A 369 -14.18 7.95 -5.51
CA THR A 369 -13.60 8.54 -4.30
C THR A 369 -14.52 9.59 -3.70
N ASN A 370 -14.63 9.58 -2.38
CA ASN A 370 -15.42 10.52 -1.60
C ASN A 370 -14.68 11.85 -1.41
N LEU A 371 -14.44 12.57 -2.52
CA LEU A 371 -13.75 13.87 -2.52
C LEU A 371 -14.46 14.94 -1.70
N PHE A 372 -15.81 14.93 -1.73
CA PHE A 372 -16.64 15.90 -1.05
C PHE A 372 -16.83 15.60 0.44
N ASN A 373 -16.31 14.46 0.92
CA ASN A 373 -16.49 13.99 2.28
C ASN A 373 -17.99 13.98 2.69
N ILE A 374 -18.80 13.37 1.84
CA ILE A 374 -20.21 13.08 2.11
C ILE A 374 -20.26 11.81 2.95
N ASP A 375 -20.86 11.88 4.12
CA ASP A 375 -20.97 10.71 5.00
C ASP A 375 -21.81 9.62 4.33
N TYR A 376 -21.43 8.35 4.54
CA TYR A 376 -22.04 7.14 3.94
C TYR A 376 -21.86 6.98 2.42
N SER A 377 -21.01 7.76 1.78
CA SER A 377 -20.82 7.73 0.33
C SER A 377 -19.45 7.23 -0.05
N VAL A 378 -19.36 6.42 -1.09
CA VAL A 378 -18.10 6.08 -1.78
C VAL A 378 -17.63 7.20 -2.72
N GLY A 379 -18.49 8.21 -2.96
CA GLY A 379 -18.19 9.37 -3.78
C GLY A 379 -18.47 9.16 -5.27
N THR A 380 -17.65 9.78 -6.10
CA THR A 380 -17.82 9.78 -7.55
C THR A 380 -16.52 9.41 -8.26
N SER A 381 -16.63 9.09 -9.55
CA SER A 381 -15.50 8.86 -10.44
C SER A 381 -15.28 10.04 -11.36
N VAL A 382 -14.03 10.31 -11.71
CA VAL A 382 -13.66 11.24 -12.79
C VAL A 382 -13.63 10.56 -14.17
N THR A 383 -13.66 9.22 -14.18
CA THR A 383 -13.83 8.45 -15.43
C THR A 383 -15.32 8.30 -15.74
N PRO A 384 -15.73 8.39 -17.01
CA PRO A 384 -17.11 8.10 -17.39
C PRO A 384 -17.51 6.69 -16.94
N PHE A 385 -18.71 6.56 -16.42
CA PHE A 385 -19.31 5.29 -16.02
C PHE A 385 -20.80 5.30 -16.31
N ALA A 386 -21.39 4.11 -16.46
CA ALA A 386 -22.83 3.93 -16.56
C ALA A 386 -23.29 2.94 -15.50
N LEU A 387 -24.45 3.20 -14.91
CA LEU A 387 -25.18 2.23 -14.10
C LEU A 387 -26.15 1.51 -15.02
N VAL A 388 -26.02 0.18 -15.09
CA VAL A 388 -26.90 -0.67 -15.90
C VAL A 388 -27.65 -1.61 -14.96
N ALA A 389 -28.87 -1.98 -15.34
CA ALA A 389 -29.58 -3.03 -14.65
C ALA A 389 -28.83 -4.36 -14.91
N TYR A 390 -28.71 -5.18 -13.90
CA TYR A 390 -28.05 -6.47 -14.01
C TYR A 390 -29.08 -7.58 -13.89
N ASP A 391 -29.17 -8.41 -14.92
CA ASP A 391 -30.01 -9.61 -14.93
C ASP A 391 -29.19 -10.75 -14.26
N SER A 392 -29.55 -11.05 -13.00
CA SER A 392 -28.86 -12.07 -12.22
C SER A 392 -29.18 -13.50 -12.68
N GLU A 393 -30.24 -13.72 -13.46
CA GLU A 393 -30.60 -15.04 -13.95
C GLU A 393 -29.77 -15.41 -15.19
N ASN A 394 -29.51 -14.43 -16.06
CA ASN A 394 -28.73 -14.62 -17.29
C ASN A 394 -27.28 -14.15 -17.18
N GLU A 395 -26.87 -13.61 -16.03
CA GLU A 395 -25.53 -13.06 -15.75
C GLU A 395 -25.07 -11.99 -16.76
N VAL A 396 -26.00 -11.16 -17.25
CA VAL A 396 -25.74 -10.07 -18.21
C VAL A 396 -26.24 -8.71 -17.70
N PRO A 397 -25.55 -7.59 -18.10
CA PRO A 397 -26.03 -6.25 -17.81
C PRO A 397 -27.28 -5.89 -18.60
#